data_ff16447e41937705f5f3f2e07e7e5027
#
_entry.id   ff16447e41937705f5f3f2e07e7e5027
#
_cell.length_a   1.000
_cell.length_b   1.000
_cell.length_c   1.000
_cell.angle_alpha   90.00
_cell.angle_beta   90.00
_cell.angle_gamma   90.00
#
_symmetry.space_group_name_H-M   'P 1'
#
loop_
_entity.id
_entity.type
_entity.pdbx_description
1 polymer ?
#
loop_
_entity_poly.entity_id
_entity_poly.type
_entity_poly.pdbx_seq_one_letter_code
_entity_poly.pdbx_strand_id
1 'polypeptide(L)'
;MATASTSSIPAIERCAGDPAAFVRDHWAKAPLLRRGAGPDGFDDLLSLDDVDRILSTTSPRTPAFRLVKDGKPLPPSAYTRSGRMGSVPLSDLADPGRIFELFHDGATIVLQSLQRSWAPLTAFARELELFLTHPVQVNAYLTPPAARGLGVHHDTHDVFVLQVHGRKLWQVWDAAVPFPLGHQTKLPPGAEAPTGPPLVEAELAPGDCLYVPRG
;
A
#
# COMPACT_ATOMS: atom_id res chain seq x y z
N MET A 1 18.64 18.63 -11.60
CA MET A 1 17.39 18.17 -12.25
C MET A 1 17.59 16.72 -12.60
N ALA A 2 17.09 15.83 -11.77
CA ALA A 2 17.06 14.40 -12.07
C ALA A 2 15.93 14.19 -13.08
N THR A 3 16.27 13.78 -14.30
CA THR A 3 15.30 13.32 -15.31
C THR A 3 14.64 12.08 -14.75
N ALA A 4 13.37 12.19 -14.40
CA ALA A 4 12.55 11.01 -14.12
C ALA A 4 12.62 10.12 -15.39
N SER A 5 13.26 8.97 -15.26
CA SER A 5 13.19 7.91 -16.25
C SER A 5 11.75 7.41 -16.23
N THR A 6 10.92 7.97 -17.09
CA THR A 6 9.58 7.41 -17.30
C THR A 6 9.76 6.03 -17.89
N SER A 7 9.41 5.01 -17.15
CA SER A 7 9.26 3.65 -17.67
C SER A 7 8.43 3.74 -18.95
N SER A 8 8.91 3.19 -20.04
CA SER A 8 8.19 3.19 -21.33
C SER A 8 6.98 2.25 -21.31
N ILE A 9 6.82 1.46 -20.26
CA ILE A 9 5.73 0.48 -20.10
C ILE A 9 4.58 1.14 -19.33
N PRO A 10 3.33 1.13 -19.88
CA PRO A 10 2.16 1.67 -19.20
C PRO A 10 1.92 1.07 -17.80
N ALA A 11 1.43 1.88 -16.88
CA ALA A 11 1.22 1.46 -15.47
C ALA A 11 0.37 0.18 -15.35
N ILE A 12 -0.68 0.05 -16.15
CA ILE A 12 -1.53 -1.15 -16.12
C ILE A 12 -0.79 -2.40 -16.63
N GLU A 13 0.07 -2.27 -17.63
CA GLU A 13 0.89 -3.39 -18.12
C GLU A 13 1.93 -3.81 -17.07
N ARG A 14 2.47 -2.87 -16.32
CA ARG A 14 3.35 -3.17 -15.19
C ARG A 14 2.63 -3.95 -14.09
N CYS A 15 1.36 -3.61 -13.81
CA CYS A 15 0.56 -4.26 -12.79
C CYS A 15 -0.03 -5.60 -13.23
N ALA A 16 -0.54 -5.69 -14.44
CA ALA A 16 -1.41 -6.78 -14.87
C ALA A 16 -0.95 -7.53 -16.14
N GLY A 17 0.07 -7.04 -16.84
CA GLY A 17 0.49 -7.61 -18.12
C GLY A 17 -0.43 -7.16 -19.25
N ASP A 18 -1.18 -8.08 -19.87
CA ASP A 18 -2.11 -7.75 -20.94
C ASP A 18 -3.36 -7.05 -20.38
N PRO A 19 -3.59 -5.76 -20.73
CA PRO A 19 -4.72 -5.00 -20.21
C PRO A 19 -6.09 -5.56 -20.61
N ALA A 20 -6.21 -6.11 -21.83
CA ALA A 20 -7.46 -6.66 -22.33
C ALA A 20 -7.82 -7.98 -21.62
N ALA A 21 -6.84 -8.85 -21.41
CA ALA A 21 -7.01 -10.06 -20.62
C ALA A 21 -7.35 -9.73 -19.16
N PHE A 22 -6.69 -8.73 -18.56
CA PHE A 22 -6.98 -8.30 -17.21
C PHE A 22 -8.45 -7.85 -17.03
N VAL A 23 -8.95 -6.99 -17.90
CA VAL A 23 -10.35 -6.52 -17.83
C VAL A 23 -11.34 -7.64 -18.05
N ARG A 24 -11.04 -8.54 -19.01
CA ARG A 24 -11.93 -9.67 -19.33
C ARG A 24 -12.02 -10.68 -18.21
N ASP A 25 -10.89 -11.05 -17.59
CA ASP A 25 -10.76 -12.24 -16.75
C ASP A 25 -10.61 -11.95 -15.26
N HIS A 26 -10.06 -10.77 -14.89
CA HIS A 26 -9.68 -10.46 -13.51
C HIS A 26 -10.38 -9.26 -12.89
N TRP A 27 -10.60 -8.17 -13.64
CA TRP A 27 -11.17 -6.95 -13.08
C TRP A 27 -12.51 -7.17 -12.40
N ALA A 28 -12.55 -6.91 -11.07
CA ALA A 28 -13.69 -7.17 -10.18
C ALA A 28 -14.20 -8.65 -10.18
N LYS A 29 -13.35 -9.62 -10.55
CA LYS A 29 -13.76 -11.03 -10.71
C LYS A 29 -12.85 -11.99 -9.95
N ALA A 30 -11.54 -11.92 -10.20
CA ALA A 30 -10.59 -12.89 -9.68
C ALA A 30 -9.23 -12.26 -9.40
N PRO A 31 -8.47 -12.74 -8.39
CA PRO A 31 -7.12 -12.27 -8.15
C PRO A 31 -6.19 -12.59 -9.34
N LEU A 32 -5.17 -11.78 -9.51
CA LEU A 32 -4.12 -11.97 -10.51
C LEU A 32 -2.75 -11.79 -9.86
N LEU A 33 -1.93 -12.82 -9.90
CA LEU A 33 -0.53 -12.73 -9.54
C LEU A 33 0.33 -12.56 -10.79
N ARG A 34 0.99 -11.42 -10.92
CA ARG A 34 1.99 -11.16 -11.95
C ARG A 34 3.38 -11.18 -11.35
N ARG A 35 4.25 -12.02 -11.89
CA ARG A 35 5.65 -12.12 -11.47
C ARG A 35 6.53 -11.21 -12.32
N GLY A 36 7.37 -10.42 -11.65
CA GLY A 36 8.38 -9.58 -12.29
C GLY A 36 7.81 -8.50 -13.21
N ALA A 37 7.56 -7.31 -12.71
CA ALA A 37 7.02 -6.19 -13.51
C ALA A 37 8.03 -5.55 -14.50
N GLY A 38 9.23 -6.11 -14.61
CA GLY A 38 10.31 -5.60 -15.44
C GLY A 38 11.65 -5.68 -14.73
N PRO A 39 12.75 -5.29 -15.39
CA PRO A 39 14.10 -5.44 -14.83
C PRO A 39 14.33 -4.68 -13.52
N ASP A 40 13.66 -3.55 -13.34
CA ASP A 40 13.84 -2.66 -12.18
C ASP A 40 12.68 -2.74 -11.17
N GLY A 41 11.74 -3.67 -11.36
CA GLY A 41 10.58 -3.84 -10.49
C GLY A 41 9.74 -2.57 -10.40
N PHE A 42 9.60 -2.03 -9.19
CA PHE A 42 8.85 -0.80 -8.88
C PHE A 42 9.72 0.21 -8.10
N ASP A 43 11.04 0.05 -8.09
CA ASP A 43 11.97 0.92 -7.35
C ASP A 43 11.94 2.37 -7.85
N ASP A 44 11.61 2.57 -9.13
CA ASP A 44 11.40 3.88 -9.72
C ASP A 44 10.21 4.65 -9.13
N LEU A 45 9.29 3.96 -8.49
CA LEU A 45 8.10 4.55 -7.87
C LEU A 45 8.35 5.01 -6.44
N LEU A 46 9.00 4.15 -5.64
CA LEU A 46 9.30 4.41 -4.24
C LEU A 46 10.39 3.46 -3.74
N SER A 47 11.48 3.99 -3.21
CA SER A 47 12.54 3.23 -2.55
C SER A 47 12.48 3.35 -1.03
N LEU A 48 13.29 2.56 -0.30
CA LEU A 48 13.44 2.72 1.16
C LEU A 48 14.06 4.07 1.51
N ASP A 49 15.02 4.56 0.72
CA ASP A 49 15.64 5.88 0.91
C ASP A 49 14.61 7.00 0.72
N ASP A 50 13.66 6.83 -0.21
CA ASP A 50 12.57 7.79 -0.39
C ASP A 50 11.63 7.81 0.81
N VAL A 51 11.34 6.66 1.41
CA VAL A 51 10.55 6.60 2.64
C VAL A 51 11.26 7.29 3.80
N ASP A 52 12.56 7.02 3.99
CA ASP A 52 13.36 7.75 5.01
C ASP A 52 13.31 9.25 4.75
N ARG A 53 13.54 9.68 3.53
CA ARG A 53 13.48 11.10 3.14
C ARG A 53 12.10 11.71 3.42
N ILE A 54 10.99 11.02 3.08
CA ILE A 54 9.64 11.50 3.36
C ILE A 54 9.47 11.72 4.86
N LEU A 55 9.82 10.75 5.69
CA LEU A 55 9.62 10.84 7.14
C LEU A 55 10.53 11.86 7.80
N SER A 56 11.79 11.94 7.35
CA SER A 56 12.83 12.76 8.01
C SER A 56 12.88 14.21 7.53
N THR A 57 12.49 14.51 6.28
CA THR A 57 12.72 15.84 5.70
C THR A 57 11.43 16.59 5.33
N THR A 58 10.33 15.91 5.03
CA THR A 58 9.08 16.59 4.62
C THR A 58 8.14 16.91 5.77
N SER A 59 8.48 16.42 6.99
CA SER A 59 7.68 16.60 8.20
C SER A 59 6.19 16.29 8.00
N PRO A 60 5.84 15.10 7.54
CA PRO A 60 4.45 14.75 7.32
C PRO A 60 3.68 14.80 8.64
N ARG A 61 2.37 15.06 8.53
CA ARG A 61 1.45 15.10 9.68
C ARG A 61 0.44 13.97 9.58
N THR A 62 -0.04 13.49 10.71
CA THR A 62 -1.21 12.62 10.69
C THR A 62 -2.42 13.36 10.10
N PRO A 63 -3.27 12.70 9.31
CA PRO A 63 -3.32 11.27 8.99
C PRO A 63 -2.51 10.84 7.75
N ALA A 64 -1.58 11.65 7.21
CA ALA A 64 -0.78 11.25 6.05
C ALA A 64 0.13 10.02 6.34
N PHE A 65 0.34 9.71 7.61
CA PHE A 65 0.99 8.48 8.05
C PHE A 65 0.40 7.97 9.37
N ARG A 66 0.57 6.69 9.64
CA ARG A 66 0.21 6.04 10.90
C ARG A 66 1.09 4.82 11.16
N LEU A 67 1.13 4.36 12.40
CA LEU A 67 1.79 3.12 12.79
C LEU A 67 0.76 2.11 13.29
N VAL A 68 1.02 0.83 12.94
CA VAL A 68 0.18 -0.31 13.35
C VAL A 68 1.08 -1.37 13.95
N LYS A 69 0.73 -1.92 15.11
CA LYS A 69 1.43 -3.04 15.72
C LYS A 69 0.42 -4.13 16.08
N ASP A 70 0.72 -5.38 15.74
CA ASP A 70 -0.18 -6.54 15.97
C ASP A 70 -1.61 -6.32 15.48
N GLY A 71 -1.75 -5.71 14.29
CA GLY A 71 -3.04 -5.40 13.67
C GLY A 71 -3.81 -4.24 14.31
N LYS A 72 -3.25 -3.55 15.31
CA LYS A 72 -3.90 -2.43 16.01
C LYS A 72 -3.17 -1.11 15.73
N PRO A 73 -3.89 -0.01 15.45
CA PRO A 73 -3.28 1.29 15.31
C PRO A 73 -2.69 1.77 16.64
N LEU A 74 -1.46 2.28 16.59
CA LEU A 74 -0.85 2.97 17.73
C LEU A 74 -1.42 4.39 17.87
N PRO A 75 -1.50 4.94 19.09
CA PRO A 75 -1.96 6.32 19.28
C PRO A 75 -0.95 7.31 18.65
N PRO A 76 -1.40 8.34 17.95
CA PRO A 76 -0.52 9.33 17.30
C PRO A 76 0.51 9.95 18.25
N SER A 77 0.16 10.16 19.51
CA SER A 77 1.06 10.69 20.53
C SER A 77 2.33 9.85 20.77
N ALA A 78 2.33 8.57 20.36
CA ALA A 78 3.49 7.70 20.51
C ALA A 78 4.60 7.97 19.48
N TYR A 79 4.27 8.58 18.33
CA TYR A 79 5.18 8.75 17.19
C TYR A 79 5.09 10.13 16.52
N THR A 80 4.40 11.08 17.16
CA THR A 80 4.33 12.46 16.69
C THR A 80 4.89 13.43 17.71
N ARG A 81 5.28 14.61 17.23
CA ARG A 81 5.75 15.73 18.04
C ARG A 81 5.04 17.01 17.67
N SER A 82 5.06 17.98 18.56
CA SER A 82 4.68 19.36 18.28
C SER A 82 5.87 20.17 17.77
N GLY A 83 5.60 21.20 17.00
CA GLY A 83 6.60 22.13 16.47
C GLY A 83 6.02 23.52 16.27
N ARG A 84 6.75 24.38 15.58
CA ARG A 84 6.29 25.74 15.21
C ARG A 84 6.79 26.08 13.81
N MET A 85 5.97 26.85 13.09
CA MET A 85 6.38 27.50 11.85
C MET A 85 6.21 29.01 12.06
N GLY A 86 7.31 29.70 12.34
CA GLY A 86 7.26 31.06 12.85
C GLY A 86 6.50 31.11 14.19
N SER A 87 5.44 31.93 14.27
CA SER A 87 4.56 32.03 15.44
C SER A 87 3.45 30.98 15.49
N VAL A 88 3.20 30.26 14.39
CA VAL A 88 2.10 29.26 14.28
C VAL A 88 2.52 27.93 14.91
N PRO A 89 1.77 27.43 15.91
CA PRO A 89 2.03 26.11 16.46
C PRO A 89 1.60 25.03 15.44
N LEU A 90 2.37 23.95 15.39
CA LEU A 90 2.08 22.76 14.58
C LEU A 90 1.99 21.56 15.51
N SER A 91 0.95 20.73 15.31
CA SER A 91 0.77 19.45 16.00
C SER A 91 0.91 18.29 15.03
N ASP A 92 1.05 17.10 15.59
CA ASP A 92 0.98 15.82 14.86
C ASP A 92 2.03 15.66 13.75
N LEU A 93 3.17 16.36 13.90
CA LEU A 93 4.32 16.19 13.02
C LEU A 93 4.98 14.84 13.26
N ALA A 94 5.47 14.20 12.22
CA ALA A 94 6.28 13.00 12.35
C ALA A 94 7.47 13.25 13.28
N ASP A 95 7.71 12.29 14.18
CA ASP A 95 8.95 12.18 14.96
C ASP A 95 9.75 10.99 14.43
N PRO A 96 10.72 11.20 13.52
CA PRO A 96 11.43 10.11 12.87
C PRO A 96 12.13 9.18 13.88
N GLY A 97 12.70 9.72 14.94
CA GLY A 97 13.36 8.92 15.98
C GLY A 97 12.39 7.90 16.59
N ARG A 98 11.23 8.36 17.06
CA ARG A 98 10.21 7.48 17.64
C ARG A 98 9.57 6.54 16.62
N ILE A 99 9.39 7.00 15.38
CA ILE A 99 8.85 6.15 14.30
C ILE A 99 9.78 4.97 14.05
N PHE A 100 11.09 5.20 13.91
CA PHE A 100 12.05 4.13 13.66
C PHE A 100 12.28 3.24 14.87
N GLU A 101 12.26 3.77 16.10
CA GLU A 101 12.27 2.95 17.32
C GLU A 101 11.08 1.96 17.33
N LEU A 102 9.87 2.45 17.07
CA LEU A 102 8.68 1.59 17.02
C LEU A 102 8.71 0.60 15.85
N PHE A 103 9.27 1.01 14.71
CA PHE A 103 9.47 0.11 13.57
C PHE A 103 10.42 -1.04 13.95
N HIS A 104 11.54 -0.76 14.60
CA HIS A 104 12.44 -1.79 15.11
C HIS A 104 11.78 -2.69 16.15
N ASP A 105 10.82 -2.16 16.92
CA ASP A 105 10.01 -2.91 17.89
C ASP A 105 8.80 -3.63 17.25
N GLY A 106 8.79 -3.78 15.94
CA GLY A 106 7.81 -4.58 15.21
C GLY A 106 6.59 -3.83 14.67
N ALA A 107 6.53 -2.50 14.79
CA ALA A 107 5.42 -1.74 14.21
C ALA A 107 5.56 -1.60 12.69
N THR A 108 4.45 -1.69 11.97
CA THR A 108 4.34 -1.36 10.55
C THR A 108 4.13 0.14 10.38
N ILE A 109 4.95 0.78 9.55
CA ILE A 109 4.74 2.16 9.10
C ILE A 109 3.79 2.13 7.90
N VAL A 110 2.75 2.94 7.94
CA VAL A 110 1.80 3.14 6.84
C VAL A 110 1.86 4.59 6.40
N LEU A 111 2.30 4.82 5.16
CA LEU A 111 2.21 6.13 4.50
C LEU A 111 0.94 6.16 3.65
N GLN A 112 0.14 7.21 3.77
CA GLN A 112 -1.18 7.29 3.16
C GLN A 112 -1.26 8.36 2.08
N SER A 113 -1.99 8.06 1.00
CA SER A 113 -2.28 9.00 -0.09
C SER A 113 -1.02 9.59 -0.75
N LEU A 114 0.02 8.77 -0.92
CA LEU A 114 1.31 9.21 -1.48
C LEU A 114 1.20 9.79 -2.89
N GLN A 115 0.18 9.44 -3.67
CA GLN A 115 -0.09 10.06 -4.98
C GLN A 115 -0.33 11.58 -4.89
N ARG A 116 -0.55 12.13 -3.69
CA ARG A 116 -0.76 13.57 -3.48
C ARG A 116 0.53 14.35 -3.23
N SER A 117 1.61 13.65 -2.84
CA SER A 117 2.84 14.29 -2.36
C SER A 117 4.11 13.72 -2.96
N TRP A 118 4.05 12.61 -3.69
CA TRP A 118 5.19 11.93 -4.27
C TRP A 118 5.05 11.80 -5.79
N ALA A 119 5.82 12.58 -6.53
CA ALA A 119 5.66 12.76 -7.98
C ALA A 119 5.67 11.46 -8.82
N PRO A 120 6.56 10.47 -8.59
CA PRO A 120 6.52 9.22 -9.34
C PRO A 120 5.20 8.46 -9.13
N LEU A 121 4.71 8.37 -7.90
CA LEU A 121 3.42 7.74 -7.58
C LEU A 121 2.23 8.56 -8.08
N THR A 122 2.34 9.90 -8.15
CA THR A 122 1.31 10.74 -8.77
C THR A 122 1.15 10.40 -10.25
N ALA A 123 2.25 10.30 -10.99
CA ALA A 123 2.23 9.97 -12.42
C ALA A 123 1.66 8.57 -12.64
N PHE A 124 2.16 7.58 -11.91
CA PHE A 124 1.72 6.19 -12.00
C PHE A 124 0.23 6.03 -11.68
N ALA A 125 -0.25 6.67 -10.61
CA ALA A 125 -1.65 6.62 -10.23
C ALA A 125 -2.56 7.25 -11.32
N ARG A 126 -2.14 8.37 -11.93
CA ARG A 126 -2.91 9.00 -13.01
C ARG A 126 -3.03 8.12 -14.26
N GLU A 127 -1.98 7.40 -14.63
CA GLU A 127 -2.06 6.44 -15.73
C GLU A 127 -3.07 5.32 -15.43
N LEU A 128 -3.07 4.78 -14.21
CA LEU A 128 -4.07 3.80 -13.77
C LEU A 128 -5.48 4.38 -13.75
N GLU A 129 -5.66 5.60 -13.25
CA GLU A 129 -6.96 6.30 -13.25
C GLU A 129 -7.54 6.46 -14.66
N LEU A 130 -6.70 6.83 -15.63
CA LEU A 130 -7.10 6.98 -17.03
C LEU A 130 -7.53 5.65 -17.64
N PHE A 131 -6.83 4.56 -17.33
CA PHE A 131 -7.17 3.24 -17.84
C PHE A 131 -8.41 2.66 -17.16
N LEU A 132 -8.44 2.68 -15.82
CA LEU A 132 -9.51 2.09 -15.02
C LEU A 132 -10.79 2.92 -14.97
N THR A 133 -10.71 4.22 -15.31
CA THR A 133 -11.79 5.21 -15.15
C THR A 133 -12.30 5.34 -13.71
N HIS A 134 -11.42 5.06 -12.74
CA HIS A 134 -11.70 5.10 -11.31
C HIS A 134 -10.59 5.83 -10.57
N PRO A 135 -10.90 6.53 -9.46
CA PRO A 135 -9.87 7.17 -8.65
C PRO A 135 -8.93 6.13 -8.02
N VAL A 136 -7.65 6.46 -7.95
CA VAL A 136 -6.59 5.61 -7.38
C VAL A 136 -5.99 6.30 -6.16
N GLN A 137 -5.91 5.58 -5.05
CA GLN A 137 -5.18 5.98 -3.85
C GLN A 137 -3.97 5.08 -3.66
N VAL A 138 -2.82 5.68 -3.37
CA VAL A 138 -1.58 4.93 -3.15
C VAL A 138 -1.17 5.02 -1.69
N ASN A 139 -1.02 3.86 -1.05
CA ASN A 139 -0.49 3.73 0.30
C ASN A 139 0.75 2.83 0.29
N ALA A 140 1.73 3.13 1.14
CA ALA A 140 2.88 2.25 1.34
C ALA A 140 2.87 1.66 2.75
N TYR A 141 3.21 0.37 2.84
CA TYR A 141 3.25 -0.39 4.08
C TYR A 141 4.65 -0.98 4.27
N LEU A 142 5.37 -0.49 5.27
CA LEU A 142 6.67 -1.03 5.66
C LEU A 142 6.50 -1.85 6.92
N THR A 143 6.74 -3.15 6.80
CA THR A 143 6.68 -4.08 7.93
C THR A 143 8.08 -4.63 8.18
N PRO A 144 8.62 -4.56 9.41
CA PRO A 144 9.94 -5.09 9.70
C PRO A 144 9.96 -6.62 9.63
N PRO A 145 11.15 -7.24 9.49
CA PRO A 145 11.28 -8.70 9.48
C PRO A 145 10.62 -9.36 10.69
N ALA A 146 10.03 -10.53 10.47
CA ALA A 146 9.34 -11.33 11.50
C ALA A 146 8.12 -10.67 12.17
N ALA A 147 7.72 -9.45 11.74
CA ALA A 147 6.49 -8.82 12.21
C ALA A 147 5.32 -9.09 11.26
N ARG A 148 4.11 -9.07 11.83
CA ARG A 148 2.87 -9.16 11.06
C ARG A 148 2.28 -7.77 10.90
N GLY A 149 2.00 -7.36 9.66
CA GLY A 149 1.40 -6.06 9.36
C GLY A 149 -0.05 -5.99 9.81
N LEU A 150 -0.97 -6.32 8.91
CA LEU A 150 -2.41 -6.36 9.17
C LEU A 150 -2.89 -7.81 9.34
N GLY A 151 -3.95 -7.98 10.12
CA GLY A 151 -4.68 -9.25 10.19
C GLY A 151 -5.46 -9.54 8.91
N VAL A 152 -6.10 -10.72 8.84
CA VAL A 152 -7.03 -11.05 7.75
C VAL A 152 -8.20 -10.06 7.79
N HIS A 153 -8.50 -9.46 6.65
CA HIS A 153 -9.56 -8.47 6.47
C HIS A 153 -10.01 -8.47 5.00
N HIS A 154 -11.07 -7.77 4.71
CA HIS A 154 -11.47 -7.47 3.34
C HIS A 154 -11.47 -5.95 3.14
N ASP A 155 -11.30 -5.53 1.90
CA ASP A 155 -11.39 -4.13 1.50
C ASP A 155 -12.64 -3.89 0.64
N THR A 156 -13.19 -2.68 0.74
CA THR A 156 -14.36 -2.26 -0.05
C THR A 156 -13.98 -1.73 -1.45
N HIS A 157 -12.71 -1.84 -1.81
CA HIS A 157 -12.14 -1.41 -3.09
C HIS A 157 -11.16 -2.46 -3.62
N ASP A 158 -10.94 -2.43 -4.92
CA ASP A 158 -9.95 -3.28 -5.58
C ASP A 158 -8.53 -2.82 -5.23
N VAL A 159 -7.58 -3.73 -5.12
CA VAL A 159 -6.20 -3.43 -4.69
C VAL A 159 -5.19 -4.01 -5.67
N PHE A 160 -4.21 -3.19 -6.06
CA PHE A 160 -2.94 -3.66 -6.62
C PHE A 160 -1.87 -3.59 -5.54
N VAL A 161 -1.28 -4.72 -5.22
CA VAL A 161 -0.16 -4.83 -4.29
C VAL A 161 1.13 -4.89 -5.10
N LEU A 162 1.93 -3.84 -5.05
CA LEU A 162 3.22 -3.75 -5.70
C LEU A 162 4.30 -4.07 -4.68
N GLN A 163 5.02 -5.18 -4.84
CA GLN A 163 6.12 -5.50 -3.95
C GLN A 163 7.37 -4.74 -4.40
N VAL A 164 7.73 -3.72 -3.65
CA VAL A 164 8.87 -2.85 -3.96
C VAL A 164 10.16 -3.38 -3.37
N HIS A 165 10.14 -3.78 -2.10
CA HIS A 165 11.34 -4.22 -1.37
C HIS A 165 11.05 -5.41 -0.47
N GLY A 166 12.06 -6.26 -0.24
CA GLY A 166 11.94 -7.44 0.62
C GLY A 166 10.95 -8.48 0.09
N ARG A 167 10.48 -9.35 0.97
CA ARG A 167 9.56 -10.43 0.63
C ARG A 167 8.38 -10.44 1.60
N LYS A 168 7.18 -10.77 1.10
CA LYS A 168 5.98 -10.84 1.90
C LYS A 168 5.07 -11.96 1.44
N LEU A 169 4.68 -12.84 2.36
CA LEU A 169 3.69 -13.87 2.10
C LEU A 169 2.28 -13.24 2.05
N TRP A 170 1.56 -13.52 0.99
CA TRP A 170 0.16 -13.15 0.81
C TRP A 170 -0.70 -14.38 0.65
N GLN A 171 -1.85 -14.34 1.28
CA GLN A 171 -2.91 -15.33 1.14
C GLN A 171 -4.21 -14.59 0.82
N VAL A 172 -4.90 -15.01 -0.23
CA VAL A 172 -6.16 -14.42 -0.70
C VAL A 172 -7.20 -15.51 -0.75
N TRP A 173 -8.33 -15.31 -0.11
CA TRP A 173 -9.47 -16.20 -0.11
C TRP A 173 -10.62 -15.62 -0.95
N ASP A 174 -11.68 -16.40 -1.15
CA ASP A 174 -12.92 -15.92 -1.73
C ASP A 174 -13.47 -14.71 -0.95
N ALA A 175 -14.20 -13.86 -1.66
CA ALA A 175 -14.80 -12.67 -1.11
C ALA A 175 -15.73 -13.01 0.07
N ALA A 176 -15.38 -12.51 1.27
CA ALA A 176 -16.23 -12.64 2.44
C ALA A 176 -17.52 -11.82 2.30
N VAL A 177 -17.44 -10.72 1.57
CA VAL A 177 -18.56 -9.82 1.24
C VAL A 177 -18.46 -9.49 -0.25
N PRO A 178 -19.17 -10.22 -1.14
CA PRO A 178 -19.13 -9.93 -2.58
C PRO A 178 -19.59 -8.51 -2.89
N PHE A 179 -18.79 -7.77 -3.65
CA PHE A 179 -19.06 -6.38 -4.05
C PHE A 179 -19.47 -5.45 -2.89
N PRO A 180 -18.65 -5.34 -1.83
CA PRO A 180 -19.00 -4.56 -0.64
C PRO A 180 -19.19 -3.08 -0.99
N LEU A 181 -20.14 -2.46 -0.32
CA LEU A 181 -20.33 -1.02 -0.35
C LEU A 181 -19.33 -0.31 0.58
N GLY A 182 -19.02 0.95 0.33
CA GLY A 182 -18.01 1.70 1.06
C GLY A 182 -18.17 1.76 2.60
N HIS A 183 -19.36 1.51 3.11
CA HIS A 183 -19.61 1.42 4.57
C HIS A 183 -19.47 0.00 5.15
N GLN A 184 -19.36 -1.02 4.31
CA GLN A 184 -19.25 -2.43 4.72
C GLN A 184 -17.79 -2.83 4.98
N THR A 185 -17.11 -2.08 5.84
CA THR A 185 -15.68 -2.28 6.16
C THR A 185 -15.42 -3.35 7.21
N LYS A 186 -16.47 -3.93 7.79
CA LYS A 186 -16.38 -5.02 8.78
C LYS A 186 -17.03 -6.27 8.24
N LEU A 187 -16.48 -7.41 8.63
CA LEU A 187 -17.14 -8.68 8.36
C LEU A 187 -18.56 -8.69 8.94
N PRO A 188 -19.53 -9.33 8.28
CA PRO A 188 -20.86 -9.52 8.81
C PRO A 188 -20.80 -10.23 10.17
N PRO A 189 -21.75 -9.99 11.08
CA PRO A 189 -21.86 -10.72 12.31
C PRO A 189 -21.90 -12.24 12.06
N GLY A 190 -21.04 -13.00 12.73
CA GLY A 190 -20.94 -14.45 12.57
C GLY A 190 -20.06 -14.90 11.40
N ALA A 191 -19.52 -14.01 10.59
CA ALA A 191 -18.49 -14.36 9.62
C ALA A 191 -17.18 -14.68 10.34
N GLU A 192 -16.69 -15.87 10.14
CA GLU A 192 -15.41 -16.33 10.67
C GLU A 192 -14.27 -16.04 9.69
N ALA A 193 -13.04 -16.08 10.20
CA ALA A 193 -11.87 -16.08 9.34
C ALA A 193 -11.94 -17.26 8.35
N PRO A 194 -11.48 -17.11 7.10
CA PRO A 194 -11.57 -18.18 6.12
C PRO A 194 -10.83 -19.42 6.63
N THR A 195 -11.50 -20.59 6.53
CA THR A 195 -10.99 -21.88 7.01
C THR A 195 -10.55 -22.81 5.89
N GLY A 196 -10.88 -22.48 4.66
CA GLY A 196 -10.51 -23.25 3.45
C GLY A 196 -9.12 -22.86 2.91
N PRO A 197 -8.63 -23.58 1.89
CA PRO A 197 -7.40 -23.20 1.21
C PRO A 197 -7.59 -21.83 0.52
N PRO A 198 -6.54 -20.99 0.50
CA PRO A 198 -6.59 -19.73 -0.21
C PRO A 198 -6.66 -19.95 -1.73
N LEU A 199 -7.30 -19.03 -2.44
CA LEU A 199 -7.29 -18.97 -3.92
C LEU A 199 -5.88 -18.64 -4.44
N VAL A 200 -5.16 -17.80 -3.70
CA VAL A 200 -3.76 -17.46 -3.96
C VAL A 200 -2.98 -17.56 -2.65
N GLU A 201 -1.89 -18.31 -2.67
CA GLU A 201 -0.85 -18.28 -1.64
C GLU A 201 0.48 -18.05 -2.33
N ALA A 202 1.11 -16.92 -2.06
CA ALA A 202 2.33 -16.53 -2.74
C ALA A 202 3.22 -15.64 -1.89
N GLU A 203 4.49 -15.95 -1.84
CA GLU A 203 5.51 -15.00 -1.39
C GLU A 203 5.81 -14.05 -2.55
N LEU A 204 5.52 -12.76 -2.37
CA LEU A 204 5.87 -11.71 -3.31
C LEU A 204 7.32 -11.28 -3.10
N ALA A 205 8.05 -11.12 -4.20
CA ALA A 205 9.39 -10.56 -4.27
C ALA A 205 9.37 -9.20 -5.00
N PRO A 206 10.43 -8.39 -4.90
CA PRO A 206 10.50 -7.13 -5.62
C PRO A 206 10.20 -7.29 -7.12
N GLY A 207 9.31 -6.44 -7.64
CA GLY A 207 8.80 -6.50 -9.00
C GLY A 207 7.52 -7.32 -9.19
N ASP A 208 7.10 -8.10 -8.20
CA ASP A 208 5.82 -8.80 -8.27
C ASP A 208 4.65 -7.86 -8.02
N CYS A 209 3.53 -8.12 -8.69
CA CYS A 209 2.26 -7.44 -8.48
C CYS A 209 1.15 -8.47 -8.22
N LEU A 210 0.35 -8.23 -7.20
CA LEU A 210 -0.84 -9.00 -6.90
C LEU A 210 -2.07 -8.09 -6.96
N TYR A 211 -2.99 -8.40 -7.86
CA TYR A 211 -4.31 -7.78 -7.88
C TYR A 211 -5.29 -8.59 -7.04
N VAL A 212 -6.03 -7.91 -6.18
CA VAL A 212 -7.08 -8.48 -5.32
C VAL A 212 -8.37 -7.71 -5.57
N PRO A 213 -9.44 -8.36 -6.05
CA PRO A 213 -10.76 -7.76 -6.13
C PRO A 213 -11.27 -7.39 -4.73
N ARG A 214 -12.16 -6.40 -4.66
CA ARG A 214 -12.86 -6.02 -3.42
C ARG A 214 -13.70 -7.16 -2.85
N GLY A 215 -13.77 -7.24 -1.52
CA GLY A 215 -14.57 -8.22 -0.77
C GLY A 215 -13.80 -9.34 -0.17
#